data_144d5468d42e4192896781e5805733e1
#
_entry.id   144d5468d42e4192896781e5805733e1
#
_cell.length_a   1.000
_cell.length_b   1.000
_cell.length_c   1.000
_cell.angle_alpha   90.00
_cell.angle_beta   90.00
_cell.angle_gamma   90.00
#
_symmetry.space_group_name_H-M   'P 1'
#
loop_
_entity.id
_entity.type
_entity.pdbx_description
1 polymer ?
#
loop_
_entity_poly.entity_id
_entity_poly.type
_entity_poly.pdbx_seq_one_letter_code
_entity_poly.pdbx_strand_id
1 'polypeptide(L)'
;VTVTEFLCAVMMKAILDLQAEKVYFRRHRRPVKVLIPVNLRKLFPSRTLRNFALYVTPEIDPQLGDYSFKEICSVVHHRMGLDCTAKLMGTRIAANVSSEKAFILKVMPLFIKNAAMKAVFDAVGECKSCLCLSNLGNVTVPEAMRPYISRMDFIIGVQARAPHNCGVLSYNGTMYINMIRNITEPELELHFFRVLQDQGLHVKAESNQP
;
A
#
# COMPACT_ATOMS: atom_id res chain seq x y z
N VAL A 1 -2.29 7.14 -16.07
CA VAL A 1 -2.13 6.47 -14.74
C VAL A 1 -1.97 4.98 -14.94
N THR A 2 -1.12 4.35 -14.14
CA THR A 2 -0.97 2.89 -14.09
C THR A 2 -2.09 2.26 -13.27
N VAL A 3 -2.28 0.94 -13.40
CA VAL A 3 -3.27 0.20 -12.58
C VAL A 3 -3.04 0.41 -11.07
N THR A 4 -1.79 0.42 -10.63
CA THR A 4 -1.45 0.66 -9.20
C THR A 4 -1.83 2.07 -8.76
N GLU A 5 -1.56 3.08 -9.59
CA GLU A 5 -1.96 4.47 -9.32
C GLU A 5 -3.47 4.63 -9.28
N PHE A 6 -4.17 3.99 -10.23
CA PHE A 6 -5.63 3.99 -10.26
C PHE A 6 -6.23 3.36 -9.00
N LEU A 7 -5.80 2.17 -8.63
CA LEU A 7 -6.28 1.50 -7.42
C LEU A 7 -5.92 2.26 -6.13
N CYS A 8 -4.76 2.93 -6.11
CA CYS A 8 -4.40 3.83 -5.02
C CYS A 8 -5.37 5.02 -4.93
N ALA A 9 -5.73 5.62 -6.08
CA ALA A 9 -6.68 6.72 -6.12
C ALA A 9 -8.09 6.27 -5.67
N VAL A 10 -8.54 5.09 -6.09
CA VAL A 10 -9.80 4.48 -5.63
C VAL A 10 -9.78 4.30 -4.12
N MET A 11 -8.70 3.76 -3.57
CA MET A 11 -8.54 3.55 -2.13
C MET A 11 -8.55 4.88 -1.36
N MET A 12 -7.82 5.88 -1.85
CA MET A 12 -7.80 7.20 -1.24
C MET A 12 -9.19 7.85 -1.25
N LYS A 13 -9.92 7.76 -2.38
CA LYS A 13 -11.29 8.27 -2.49
C LYS A 13 -12.21 7.57 -1.49
N ALA A 14 -12.14 6.24 -1.39
CA ALA A 14 -12.92 5.46 -0.43
C ALA A 14 -12.68 5.90 1.03
N ILE A 15 -11.40 6.12 1.40
CA ILE A 15 -11.06 6.59 2.75
C ILE A 15 -11.55 8.04 2.98
N LEU A 16 -11.44 8.91 1.97
CA LEU A 16 -11.93 10.29 2.07
C LEU A 16 -13.45 10.32 2.25
N ASP A 17 -14.19 9.49 1.52
CA ASP A 17 -15.65 9.39 1.64
C ASP A 17 -16.06 8.85 3.00
N LEU A 18 -15.39 7.80 3.48
CA LEU A 18 -15.61 7.26 4.82
C LEU A 18 -15.31 8.29 5.93
N GLN A 19 -14.24 9.09 5.77
CA GLN A 19 -13.96 10.18 6.70
C GLN A 19 -15.01 11.28 6.61
N ALA A 20 -15.54 11.58 5.42
CA ALA A 20 -16.57 12.60 5.24
C ALA A 20 -17.89 12.21 5.92
N GLU A 21 -18.23 10.92 5.92
CA GLU A 21 -19.42 10.41 6.62
C GLU A 21 -19.24 10.40 8.15
N LYS A 22 -18.06 9.99 8.64
CA LYS A 22 -17.82 9.81 10.09
C LYS A 22 -17.36 11.08 10.82
N VAL A 23 -16.71 12.00 10.12
CA VAL A 23 -16.10 13.20 10.72
C VAL A 23 -16.75 14.46 10.14
N TYR A 24 -17.70 15.02 10.90
CA TYR A 24 -18.49 16.18 10.49
C TYR A 24 -17.63 17.40 10.16
N PHE A 25 -16.70 17.77 11.05
CA PHE A 25 -15.84 18.93 10.81
C PHE A 25 -14.60 18.55 10.01
N ARG A 26 -14.41 19.16 8.82
CA ARG A 26 -13.26 18.94 7.95
C ARG A 26 -11.90 19.08 8.66
N ARG A 27 -11.77 20.07 9.55
CA ARG A 27 -10.54 20.30 10.33
C ARG A 27 -10.10 19.13 11.21
N HIS A 28 -10.99 18.17 11.51
CA HIS A 28 -10.69 16.99 12.30
C HIS A 28 -10.39 15.75 11.42
N ARG A 29 -10.57 15.87 10.10
CA ARG A 29 -10.21 14.80 9.17
C ARG A 29 -8.68 14.71 9.07
N ARG A 30 -8.20 13.51 8.90
CA ARG A 30 -6.75 13.23 8.87
C ARG A 30 -6.26 13.03 7.44
N PRO A 31 -5.00 13.41 7.15
CA PRO A 31 -4.39 13.11 5.87
C PRO A 31 -4.46 11.61 5.53
N VAL A 32 -4.84 11.32 4.29
CA VAL A 32 -4.92 9.95 3.78
C VAL A 32 -3.60 9.59 3.11
N LYS A 33 -2.94 8.56 3.62
CA LYS A 33 -1.65 8.05 3.12
C LYS A 33 -1.79 6.57 2.79
N VAL A 34 -1.45 6.20 1.56
CA VAL A 34 -1.44 4.79 1.13
C VAL A 34 -0.01 4.36 0.88
N LEU A 35 0.44 3.30 1.55
CA LEU A 35 1.76 2.74 1.34
C LEU A 35 1.73 1.81 0.12
N ILE A 36 2.62 2.08 -0.83
CA ILE A 36 2.76 1.28 -2.05
C ILE A 36 4.18 0.72 -2.10
N PRO A 37 4.37 -0.60 -2.00
CA PRO A 37 5.67 -1.24 -2.17
C PRO A 37 6.18 -1.07 -3.61
N VAL A 38 7.47 -0.75 -3.73
CA VAL A 38 8.17 -0.59 -5.01
C VAL A 38 9.25 -1.65 -5.14
N ASN A 39 9.16 -2.46 -6.19
CA ASN A 39 10.19 -3.45 -6.49
C ASN A 39 11.44 -2.77 -7.07
N LEU A 40 12.49 -2.72 -6.26
CA LEU A 40 13.74 -2.04 -6.62
C LEU A 40 14.51 -2.73 -7.76
N ARG A 41 14.23 -4.00 -8.08
CA ARG A 41 14.85 -4.70 -9.21
C ARG A 41 14.52 -4.04 -10.56
N LYS A 42 13.44 -3.26 -10.63
CA LYS A 42 13.10 -2.46 -11.81
C LYS A 42 13.98 -1.22 -11.96
N LEU A 43 14.55 -0.72 -10.87
CA LEU A 43 15.39 0.49 -10.84
C LEU A 43 16.89 0.16 -10.75
N PHE A 44 17.23 -0.95 -10.09
CA PHE A 44 18.61 -1.38 -9.85
C PHE A 44 18.77 -2.83 -10.27
N PRO A 45 19.71 -3.16 -11.18
CA PRO A 45 19.98 -4.54 -11.58
C PRO A 45 20.47 -5.34 -10.36
N SER A 46 19.74 -6.37 -9.99
CA SER A 46 20.08 -7.24 -8.86
C SER A 46 19.55 -8.65 -9.07
N ARG A 47 20.38 -9.65 -8.76
CA ARG A 47 20.02 -11.08 -8.77
C ARG A 47 19.71 -11.63 -7.38
N THR A 48 19.60 -10.76 -6.38
CA THR A 48 19.30 -11.20 -5.01
C THR A 48 17.91 -11.87 -4.93
N LEU A 49 17.83 -12.97 -4.20
CA LEU A 49 16.55 -13.63 -3.86
C LEU A 49 15.93 -13.04 -2.58
N ARG A 50 16.66 -12.18 -1.86
CA ARG A 50 16.14 -11.50 -0.67
C ARG A 50 15.11 -10.44 -1.07
N ASN A 51 14.30 -10.02 -0.10
CA ASN A 51 13.42 -8.89 -0.27
C ASN A 51 14.22 -7.65 -0.67
N PHE A 52 13.94 -7.11 -1.86
CA PHE A 52 14.57 -5.93 -2.41
C PHE A 52 13.50 -4.95 -2.86
N ALA A 53 12.82 -4.40 -1.87
CA ALA A 53 11.73 -3.45 -2.05
C ALA A 53 11.87 -2.29 -1.07
N LEU A 54 11.45 -1.12 -1.49
CA LEU A 54 11.12 0.03 -0.66
C LEU A 54 9.64 0.37 -0.87
N TYR A 55 9.20 1.49 -0.33
CA TYR A 55 7.83 1.95 -0.49
C TYR A 55 7.77 3.45 -0.76
N VAL A 56 6.68 3.87 -1.36
CA VAL A 56 6.25 5.26 -1.48
C VAL A 56 4.91 5.43 -0.76
N THR A 57 4.65 6.65 -0.31
CA THR A 57 3.42 6.97 0.43
C THR A 57 2.80 8.24 -0.14
N PRO A 58 2.10 8.15 -1.29
CA PRO A 58 1.29 9.29 -1.74
C PRO A 58 0.31 9.69 -0.64
N GLU A 59 0.08 11.00 -0.53
CA GLU A 59 -0.70 11.60 0.55
C GLU A 59 -1.67 12.63 0.00
N ILE A 60 -2.88 12.68 0.57
CA ILE A 60 -3.87 13.72 0.34
C ILE A 60 -4.37 14.23 1.69
N ASP A 61 -4.39 15.56 1.85
CA ASP A 61 -4.91 16.20 3.05
C ASP A 61 -6.34 16.72 2.80
N PRO A 62 -7.38 16.10 3.38
CA PRO A 62 -8.75 16.53 3.23
C PRO A 62 -9.06 17.89 3.87
N GLN A 63 -8.17 18.42 4.69
CA GLN A 63 -8.34 19.75 5.28
C GLN A 63 -8.19 20.86 4.24
N LEU A 64 -7.42 20.62 3.17
CA LEU A 64 -7.19 21.59 2.09
C LEU A 64 -8.38 21.77 1.15
N GLY A 65 -9.34 20.86 1.14
CA GLY A 65 -10.52 20.94 0.28
C GLY A 65 -11.10 19.57 -0.06
N ASP A 66 -12.14 19.58 -0.90
CA ASP A 66 -12.70 18.37 -1.48
C ASP A 66 -11.95 18.07 -2.78
N TYR A 67 -11.70 16.78 -3.04
CA TYR A 67 -10.98 16.33 -4.22
C TYR A 67 -11.90 15.51 -5.11
N SER A 68 -11.96 15.87 -6.39
CA SER A 68 -12.52 15.01 -7.42
C SER A 68 -11.63 13.78 -7.62
N PHE A 69 -12.20 12.71 -8.15
CA PHE A 69 -11.43 11.49 -8.44
C PHE A 69 -10.27 11.75 -9.41
N LYS A 70 -10.48 12.64 -10.40
CA LYS A 70 -9.43 13.04 -11.35
C LYS A 70 -8.26 13.76 -10.68
N GLU A 71 -8.53 14.64 -9.72
CA GLU A 71 -7.48 15.32 -8.93
C GLU A 71 -6.71 14.33 -8.09
N ILE A 72 -7.39 13.37 -7.43
CA ILE A 72 -6.74 12.30 -6.68
C ILE A 72 -5.79 11.50 -7.57
N CYS A 73 -6.25 11.07 -8.76
CA CYS A 73 -5.42 10.37 -9.74
C CYS A 73 -4.18 11.19 -10.14
N SER A 74 -4.35 12.49 -10.36
CA SER A 74 -3.27 13.40 -10.72
C SER A 74 -2.24 13.53 -9.59
N VAL A 75 -2.69 13.73 -8.36
CA VAL A 75 -1.81 13.81 -7.18
C VAL A 75 -1.01 12.52 -7.00
N VAL A 76 -1.67 11.37 -7.07
CA VAL A 76 -1.02 10.06 -6.93
C VAL A 76 0.02 9.86 -8.04
N HIS A 77 -0.34 10.14 -9.29
CA HIS A 77 0.56 10.00 -10.44
C HIS A 77 1.82 10.85 -10.29
N HIS A 78 1.68 12.15 -10.01
CA HIS A 78 2.81 13.04 -9.84
C HIS A 78 3.69 12.65 -8.65
N ARG A 79 3.07 12.28 -7.52
CA ARG A 79 3.81 11.89 -6.32
C ARG A 79 4.60 10.60 -6.55
N MET A 80 3.99 9.61 -7.16
CA MET A 80 4.68 8.37 -7.52
C MET A 80 5.81 8.61 -8.53
N GLY A 81 5.59 9.46 -9.53
CA GLY A 81 6.63 9.82 -10.49
C GLY A 81 7.85 10.50 -9.85
N LEU A 82 7.63 11.37 -8.88
CA LEU A 82 8.70 12.02 -8.12
C LEU A 82 9.44 11.05 -7.19
N ASP A 83 8.68 10.23 -6.45
CA ASP A 83 9.22 9.38 -5.38
C ASP A 83 9.85 8.08 -5.92
N CYS A 84 9.40 7.54 -7.06
CA CYS A 84 9.91 6.29 -7.65
C CYS A 84 11.14 6.46 -8.55
N THR A 85 11.96 7.48 -8.33
CA THR A 85 13.19 7.69 -9.11
C THR A 85 14.37 6.91 -8.54
N ALA A 86 15.28 6.44 -9.40
CA ALA A 86 16.49 5.74 -8.97
C ALA A 86 17.34 6.58 -8.01
N LYS A 87 17.39 7.90 -8.24
CA LYS A 87 18.15 8.83 -7.35
C LYS A 87 17.58 8.85 -5.94
N LEU A 88 16.26 9.05 -5.79
CA LEU A 88 15.63 9.15 -4.48
C LEU A 88 15.62 7.80 -3.75
N MET A 89 15.31 6.72 -4.47
CA MET A 89 15.37 5.36 -3.91
C MET A 89 16.80 4.99 -3.51
N GLY A 90 17.81 5.35 -4.30
CA GLY A 90 19.22 5.16 -3.96
C GLY A 90 19.62 5.89 -2.69
N THR A 91 19.18 7.14 -2.52
CA THR A 91 19.41 7.91 -1.28
C THR A 91 18.77 7.25 -0.06
N ARG A 92 17.52 6.75 -0.19
CA ARG A 92 16.84 6.02 0.88
C ARG A 92 17.55 4.71 1.25
N ILE A 93 18.04 3.96 0.25
CA ILE A 93 18.86 2.75 0.47
C ILE A 93 20.14 3.13 1.22
N ALA A 94 20.86 4.15 0.75
CA ALA A 94 22.10 4.60 1.37
C ALA A 94 21.90 5.03 2.83
N ALA A 95 20.82 5.77 3.12
CA ALA A 95 20.47 6.17 4.48
C ALA A 95 20.20 4.96 5.39
N ASN A 96 19.43 3.98 4.92
CA ASN A 96 19.15 2.75 5.68
C ASN A 96 20.43 1.96 5.96
N VAL A 97 21.28 1.76 4.95
CA VAL A 97 22.56 1.04 5.09
C VAL A 97 23.51 1.80 6.01
N SER A 98 23.58 3.13 5.92
CA SER A 98 24.43 3.96 6.78
C SER A 98 23.98 3.85 8.25
N SER A 99 22.68 3.87 8.49
CA SER A 99 22.10 3.68 9.82
C SER A 99 22.47 2.33 10.41
N GLU A 100 22.36 1.23 9.63
CA GLU A 100 22.75 -0.11 10.09
C GLU A 100 24.25 -0.26 10.35
N LYS A 101 25.09 0.45 9.58
CA LYS A 101 26.54 0.45 9.71
C LYS A 101 27.05 1.33 10.84
N ALA A 102 26.20 2.14 11.48
CA ALA A 102 26.61 2.98 12.60
C ALA A 102 27.28 2.14 13.71
N PHE A 103 28.48 2.55 14.13
CA PHE A 103 29.30 1.82 15.08
C PHE A 103 28.55 1.50 16.38
N ILE A 104 27.77 2.46 16.88
CA ILE A 104 26.95 2.31 18.09
C ILE A 104 25.99 1.13 17.96
N LEU A 105 25.31 0.99 16.81
CA LEU A 105 24.37 -0.11 16.56
C LEU A 105 25.04 -1.47 16.40
N LYS A 106 26.33 -1.49 16.03
CA LYS A 106 27.09 -2.74 15.91
C LYS A 106 27.57 -3.26 17.27
N VAL A 107 27.95 -2.36 18.18
CA VAL A 107 28.51 -2.73 19.52
C VAL A 107 27.39 -2.90 20.55
N MET A 108 26.19 -2.35 20.30
CA MET A 108 25.07 -2.42 21.24
C MET A 108 24.60 -3.86 21.45
N PRO A 109 24.45 -4.32 22.72
CA PRO A 109 23.86 -5.61 23.02
C PRO A 109 22.48 -5.81 22.41
N LEU A 110 22.18 -7.01 21.93
CA LEU A 110 20.98 -7.30 21.13
C LEU A 110 19.67 -6.94 21.85
N PHE A 111 19.59 -7.15 23.16
CA PHE A 111 18.38 -6.83 23.93
C PHE A 111 18.11 -5.33 24.00
N ILE A 112 19.13 -4.48 24.11
CA ILE A 112 19.01 -3.02 24.07
C ILE A 112 18.65 -2.56 22.65
N LYS A 113 19.33 -3.13 21.66
CA LYS A 113 19.05 -2.85 20.24
C LYS A 113 17.60 -3.17 19.89
N ASN A 114 17.10 -4.34 20.29
CA ASN A 114 15.71 -4.75 20.02
C ASN A 114 14.71 -3.82 20.70
N ALA A 115 14.93 -3.43 21.95
CA ALA A 115 14.07 -2.50 22.67
C ALA A 115 14.05 -1.11 22.02
N ALA A 116 15.22 -0.57 21.65
CA ALA A 116 15.35 0.71 20.98
C ALA A 116 14.69 0.69 19.59
N MET A 117 14.96 -0.34 18.78
CA MET A 117 14.37 -0.51 17.45
C MET A 117 12.86 -0.67 17.51
N LYS A 118 12.35 -1.40 18.53
CA LYS A 118 10.90 -1.53 18.74
C LYS A 118 10.28 -0.18 19.09
N ALA A 119 10.88 0.58 20.00
CA ALA A 119 10.38 1.91 20.37
C ALA A 119 10.33 2.87 19.17
N VAL A 120 11.40 2.86 18.33
CA VAL A 120 11.42 3.65 17.09
C VAL A 120 10.35 3.17 16.10
N PHE A 121 10.18 1.87 15.95
CA PHE A 121 9.15 1.30 15.07
C PHE A 121 7.74 1.67 15.54
N ASP A 122 7.46 1.53 16.83
CA ASP A 122 6.15 1.86 17.44
C ASP A 122 5.84 3.38 17.32
N ALA A 123 6.88 4.22 17.40
CA ALA A 123 6.70 5.68 17.32
C ALA A 123 6.57 6.20 15.89
N VAL A 124 7.30 5.62 14.93
CA VAL A 124 7.44 6.18 13.58
C VAL A 124 7.00 5.19 12.49
N GLY A 125 7.18 3.88 12.71
CA GLY A 125 6.99 2.86 11.67
C GLY A 125 5.54 2.67 11.28
N GLU A 126 4.66 2.46 12.24
CA GLU A 126 3.24 2.14 11.99
C GLU A 126 2.36 3.36 11.68
N CYS A 127 2.85 4.59 11.95
CA CYS A 127 2.10 5.81 11.72
C CYS A 127 2.27 6.39 10.29
N LYS A 128 2.97 5.68 9.41
CA LYS A 128 3.35 6.21 8.08
C LYS A 128 2.23 6.16 7.06
N SER A 129 1.25 5.28 7.23
CA SER A 129 0.15 5.10 6.27
C SER A 129 -1.11 4.59 6.92
N CYS A 130 -2.26 4.82 6.26
CA CYS A 130 -3.55 4.28 6.68
C CYS A 130 -3.65 2.77 6.38
N LEU A 131 -3.04 2.33 5.27
CA LEU A 131 -2.99 0.94 4.83
C LEU A 131 -1.88 0.73 3.81
N CYS A 132 -1.58 -0.54 3.51
CA CYS A 132 -0.70 -0.95 2.41
C CYS A 132 -1.53 -1.46 1.23
N LEU A 133 -1.24 -0.94 0.03
CA LEU A 133 -1.75 -1.44 -1.25
C LEU A 133 -0.58 -2.07 -2.01
N SER A 134 -0.54 -3.39 -2.07
CA SER A 134 0.51 -4.13 -2.76
C SER A 134 -0.03 -4.79 -4.03
N ASN A 135 0.53 -4.43 -5.18
CA ASN A 135 0.17 -5.00 -6.47
C ASN A 135 1.33 -5.83 -7.05
N LEU A 136 1.14 -7.13 -7.16
CA LEU A 136 2.10 -8.05 -7.78
C LEU A 136 2.11 -7.95 -9.32
N GLY A 137 1.07 -7.35 -9.90
CA GLY A 137 0.88 -7.31 -11.36
C GLY A 137 0.35 -8.63 -11.92
N ASN A 138 0.67 -8.88 -13.18
CA ASN A 138 0.22 -10.10 -13.87
C ASN A 138 1.15 -11.27 -13.52
N VAL A 139 0.56 -12.31 -12.94
CA VAL A 139 1.25 -13.55 -12.57
C VAL A 139 1.13 -14.54 -13.72
N THR A 140 2.26 -15.08 -14.12
CA THR A 140 2.32 -16.14 -15.14
C THR A 140 2.86 -17.42 -14.52
N VAL A 141 2.26 -18.54 -14.89
CA VAL A 141 2.70 -19.87 -14.46
C VAL A 141 3.15 -20.69 -15.68
N PRO A 142 4.04 -21.68 -15.51
CA PRO A 142 4.39 -22.61 -16.56
C PRO A 142 3.14 -23.24 -17.19
N GLU A 143 3.17 -23.45 -18.49
CA GLU A 143 2.01 -23.93 -19.27
C GLU A 143 1.44 -25.25 -18.72
N ALA A 144 2.32 -26.16 -18.30
CA ALA A 144 1.96 -27.44 -17.69
C ALA A 144 1.16 -27.30 -16.37
N MET A 145 1.26 -26.17 -15.69
CA MET A 145 0.55 -25.90 -14.43
C MET A 145 -0.80 -25.20 -14.62
N ARG A 146 -1.01 -24.53 -15.77
CA ARG A 146 -2.24 -23.77 -16.03
C ARG A 146 -3.53 -24.55 -15.85
N PRO A 147 -3.66 -25.81 -16.32
CA PRO A 147 -4.90 -26.56 -16.17
C PRO A 147 -5.29 -26.86 -14.72
N TYR A 148 -4.32 -26.79 -13.80
CA TYR A 148 -4.51 -27.13 -12.38
C TYR A 148 -4.73 -25.89 -11.49
N ILE A 149 -4.62 -24.68 -12.02
CA ILE A 149 -4.75 -23.45 -11.27
C ILE A 149 -5.88 -22.61 -11.85
N SER A 150 -7.02 -22.62 -11.16
CA SER A 150 -8.21 -21.86 -11.57
C SER A 150 -8.19 -20.42 -11.05
N ARG A 151 -7.56 -20.18 -9.90
CA ARG A 151 -7.54 -18.88 -9.20
C ARG A 151 -6.24 -18.68 -8.45
N MET A 152 -5.84 -17.41 -8.30
CA MET A 152 -4.77 -16.99 -7.40
C MET A 152 -5.22 -15.82 -6.56
N ASP A 153 -4.87 -15.81 -5.29
CA ASP A 153 -5.11 -14.72 -4.36
C ASP A 153 -3.78 -14.27 -3.74
N PHE A 154 -3.67 -12.96 -3.49
CA PHE A 154 -2.52 -12.38 -2.83
C PHE A 154 -2.95 -11.74 -1.52
N ILE A 155 -2.71 -12.42 -0.43
CA ILE A 155 -3.10 -12.01 0.92
C ILE A 155 -1.87 -11.51 1.66
N ILE A 156 -1.94 -10.28 2.17
CA ILE A 156 -0.90 -9.66 3.01
C ILE A 156 -1.43 -9.50 4.43
N GLY A 157 -0.55 -9.56 5.44
CA GLY A 157 -0.94 -9.38 6.83
C GLY A 157 -1.40 -7.95 7.11
N VAL A 158 -2.19 -7.77 8.16
CA VAL A 158 -2.56 -6.46 8.69
C VAL A 158 -1.52 -5.95 9.69
N GLN A 159 -1.46 -4.63 9.87
CA GLN A 159 -0.61 -3.99 10.87
C GLN A 159 -1.42 -3.75 12.15
N ALA A 160 -0.74 -3.61 13.29
CA ALA A 160 -1.43 -3.43 14.57
C ALA A 160 -2.24 -2.13 14.63
N ARG A 161 -1.75 -1.06 13.98
CA ARG A 161 -2.41 0.26 13.94
C ARG A 161 -3.12 0.59 12.63
N ALA A 162 -2.95 -0.23 11.60
CA ALA A 162 -3.64 -0.09 10.32
C ALA A 162 -4.46 -1.36 10.07
N PRO A 163 -5.78 -1.31 10.37
CA PRO A 163 -6.62 -2.51 10.38
C PRO A 163 -6.91 -3.05 8.99
N HIS A 164 -6.62 -2.32 7.94
CA HIS A 164 -6.85 -2.73 6.56
C HIS A 164 -5.57 -2.83 5.76
N ASN A 165 -5.50 -3.80 4.87
CA ASN A 165 -4.51 -3.89 3.80
C ASN A 165 -5.16 -4.41 2.52
N CYS A 166 -4.53 -4.18 1.38
CA CYS A 166 -5.04 -4.59 0.08
C CYS A 166 -3.93 -5.27 -0.74
N GLY A 167 -4.14 -6.53 -1.07
CA GLY A 167 -3.31 -7.29 -1.99
C GLY A 167 -3.96 -7.39 -3.35
N VAL A 168 -3.22 -7.17 -4.42
CA VAL A 168 -3.73 -7.20 -5.80
C VAL A 168 -2.82 -8.06 -6.66
N LEU A 169 -3.41 -8.89 -7.49
CA LEU A 169 -2.73 -9.58 -8.58
C LEU A 169 -3.68 -9.80 -9.75
N SER A 170 -3.12 -10.02 -10.92
CA SER A 170 -3.89 -10.46 -12.09
C SER A 170 -3.42 -11.84 -12.51
N TYR A 171 -4.35 -12.72 -12.83
CA TYR A 171 -4.11 -14.05 -13.35
C TYR A 171 -5.17 -14.43 -14.37
N ASN A 172 -4.74 -14.94 -15.52
CA ASN A 172 -5.62 -15.41 -16.59
C ASN A 172 -6.72 -14.42 -17.00
N GLY A 173 -6.34 -13.13 -17.16
CA GLY A 173 -7.25 -12.06 -17.59
C GLY A 173 -8.17 -11.50 -16.49
N THR A 174 -8.14 -12.06 -15.29
CA THR A 174 -8.93 -11.58 -14.14
C THR A 174 -8.02 -10.92 -13.12
N MET A 175 -8.47 -9.78 -12.59
CA MET A 175 -7.80 -9.11 -11.47
C MET A 175 -8.46 -9.51 -10.16
N TYR A 176 -7.67 -10.00 -9.22
CA TYR A 176 -8.08 -10.36 -7.88
C TYR A 176 -7.61 -9.29 -6.91
N ILE A 177 -8.56 -8.67 -6.22
CA ILE A 177 -8.33 -7.63 -5.22
C ILE A 177 -8.74 -8.20 -3.88
N ASN A 178 -7.77 -8.46 -3.03
CA ASN A 178 -7.98 -9.03 -1.71
C ASN A 178 -7.92 -7.91 -0.67
N MET A 179 -9.06 -7.56 -0.09
CA MET A 179 -9.15 -6.68 1.05
C MET A 179 -9.01 -7.50 2.32
N ILE A 180 -8.04 -7.14 3.16
CA ILE A 180 -7.73 -7.84 4.39
C ILE A 180 -7.97 -6.88 5.55
N ARG A 181 -8.72 -7.32 6.58
CA ARG A 181 -8.96 -6.53 7.78
C ARG A 181 -8.91 -7.37 9.04
N ASN A 182 -8.66 -6.73 10.18
CA ASN A 182 -8.74 -7.33 11.52
C ASN A 182 -9.86 -6.70 12.39
N ILE A 183 -10.78 -5.99 11.76
CA ILE A 183 -12.01 -5.43 12.35
C ILE A 183 -13.23 -6.05 11.67
N THR A 184 -14.39 -5.95 12.31
CA THR A 184 -15.64 -6.55 11.80
C THR A 184 -16.32 -5.69 10.74
N GLU A 185 -16.19 -4.38 10.83
CA GLU A 185 -16.89 -3.41 9.99
C GLU A 185 -16.32 -3.39 8.55
N PRO A 186 -17.13 -3.70 7.51
CA PRO A 186 -16.69 -3.72 6.10
C PRO A 186 -16.86 -2.38 5.39
N GLU A 187 -16.87 -1.27 6.13
CA GLU A 187 -17.23 0.04 5.57
C GLU A 187 -16.24 0.53 4.49
N LEU A 188 -14.93 0.30 4.72
CA LEU A 188 -13.92 0.69 3.73
C LEU A 188 -14.07 -0.09 2.43
N GLU A 189 -14.33 -1.39 2.52
CA GLU A 189 -14.58 -2.25 1.37
C GLU A 189 -15.81 -1.79 0.59
N LEU A 190 -16.88 -1.42 1.29
CA LEU A 190 -18.10 -0.92 0.66
C LEU A 190 -17.84 0.37 -0.14
N HIS A 191 -17.13 1.33 0.45
CA HIS A 191 -16.75 2.57 -0.25
C HIS A 191 -15.81 2.29 -1.42
N PHE A 192 -14.84 1.39 -1.24
CA PHE A 192 -13.90 1.01 -2.30
C PHE A 192 -14.62 0.40 -3.51
N PHE A 193 -15.54 -0.52 -3.29
CA PHE A 193 -16.32 -1.14 -4.37
C PHE A 193 -17.28 -0.16 -5.04
N ARG A 194 -17.90 0.76 -4.28
CA ARG A 194 -18.73 1.85 -4.85
C ARG A 194 -17.91 2.72 -5.79
N VAL A 195 -16.72 3.16 -5.37
CA VAL A 195 -15.85 3.99 -6.24
C VAL A 195 -15.47 3.21 -7.51
N LEU A 196 -15.19 1.91 -7.45
CA LEU A 196 -14.93 1.10 -8.65
C LEU A 196 -16.14 1.05 -9.59
N GLN A 197 -17.34 0.85 -9.05
CA GLN A 197 -18.57 0.83 -9.82
C GLN A 197 -18.88 2.19 -10.46
N ASP A 198 -18.65 3.29 -9.75
CA ASP A 198 -18.80 4.66 -10.25
C ASP A 198 -17.84 4.94 -11.43
N GLN A 199 -16.72 4.23 -11.50
CA GLN A 199 -15.79 4.26 -12.64
C GLN A 199 -16.18 3.29 -13.77
N GLY A 200 -17.36 2.65 -13.69
CA GLY A 200 -17.90 1.74 -14.71
C GLY A 200 -17.30 0.33 -14.70
N LEU A 201 -16.65 -0.07 -13.62
CA LEU A 201 -16.06 -1.41 -13.50
C LEU A 201 -17.07 -2.40 -12.91
N HIS A 202 -17.19 -3.57 -13.55
CA HIS A 202 -17.96 -4.69 -13.01
C HIS A 202 -17.12 -5.43 -11.96
N VAL A 203 -17.64 -5.47 -10.74
CA VAL A 203 -16.97 -6.10 -9.60
C VAL A 203 -17.85 -7.22 -9.06
N LYS A 204 -17.27 -8.41 -8.94
CA LYS A 204 -17.85 -9.52 -8.16
C LYS A 204 -17.16 -9.53 -6.79
N ALA A 205 -17.93 -9.27 -5.73
CA ALA A 205 -17.44 -9.35 -4.37
C ALA A 205 -17.73 -10.72 -3.77
N GLU A 206 -16.74 -11.28 -3.08
CA GLU A 206 -16.85 -12.50 -2.30
C GLU A 206 -16.36 -12.22 -0.88
N SER A 207 -17.01 -12.79 0.14
CA SER A 207 -16.60 -12.65 1.55
C SER A 207 -16.42 -14.02 2.18
N ASN A 208 -15.42 -14.12 3.07
CA ASN A 208 -15.25 -15.29 3.94
C ASN A 208 -15.97 -15.12 5.29
N GLN A 209 -16.69 -14.03 5.47
CA GLN A 209 -17.56 -13.81 6.63
C GLN A 209 -18.99 -14.24 6.30
N PRO A 210 -19.70 -14.86 7.26
CA PRO A 210 -21.10 -15.22 7.10
C PRO A 210 -22.01 -13.99 6.97
#